data_2b85dbe9b84fccf63d43db46a8679401
#
_entry.id   2b85dbe9b84fccf63d43db46a8679401
#
_cell.length_a   1.000
_cell.length_b   1.000
_cell.length_c   1.000
_cell.angle_alpha   90.00
_cell.angle_beta   90.00
_cell.angle_gamma   90.00
#
_symmetry.space_group_name_H-M   'P 1'
#
loop_
_entity.id
_entity.type
_entity.pdbx_description
1 polymer ?
#
loop_
_entity_poly.entity_id
_entity_poly.type
_entity_poly.pdbx_seq_one_letter_code
_entity_poly.pdbx_strand_id
1 'polypeptide(L)' 'MRTTLILDSDLVSRAQALTGIPEKTAVVHEGLRALIARESARRLAALAS' A
#
# COMPACT_ATOMS: atom_id res chain seq x y z
N MET A 1 21.12 2.84 9.00
CA MET A 1 20.98 1.77 8.01
C MET A 1 20.26 2.30 6.77
N ARG A 2 20.88 2.12 5.61
CA ARG A 2 20.29 2.61 4.36
C ARG A 2 19.54 1.47 3.68
N THR A 3 18.26 1.67 3.45
CA THR A 3 17.43 0.68 2.76
C THR A 3 17.18 1.15 1.33
N THR A 4 17.53 0.31 0.36
CA THR A 4 17.23 0.57 -1.04
C THR A 4 15.91 -0.10 -1.40
N LEU A 5 14.96 0.71 -1.84
CA LEU A 5 13.65 0.21 -2.22
C LEU A 5 13.50 0.29 -3.73
N ILE A 6 13.25 -0.85 -4.35
CA ILE A 6 12.99 -0.92 -5.78
C ILE A 6 11.48 -1.05 -5.97
N LEU A 7 10.88 -0.04 -6.61
CA LEU A 7 9.46 -0.02 -6.88
C LEU A 7 9.20 -0.31 -8.34
N ASP A 8 8.16 -1.11 -8.61
CA ASP A 8 7.69 -1.34 -9.95
C ASP A 8 7.00 -0.07 -10.44
N SER A 9 7.58 0.58 -11.44
CA SER A 9 7.08 1.86 -11.94
C SER A 9 5.67 1.75 -12.54
N ASP A 10 5.34 0.62 -13.14
CA ASP A 10 4.01 0.40 -13.71
C ASP A 10 2.95 0.33 -12.60
N LEU A 11 3.24 -0.39 -11.53
CA LEU A 11 2.34 -0.49 -10.39
C LEU A 11 2.14 0.87 -9.74
N VAL A 12 3.21 1.62 -9.55
CA VAL A 12 3.14 2.95 -8.97
C VAL A 12 2.32 3.88 -9.85
N SER A 13 2.56 3.87 -11.15
CA SER A 13 1.83 4.71 -12.10
C SER A 13 0.34 4.40 -12.09
N ARG A 14 -0.01 3.12 -12.06
CA ARG A 14 -1.42 2.70 -12.02
C ARG A 14 -2.08 3.13 -10.73
N ALA A 15 -1.37 2.99 -9.61
CA ALA A 15 -1.88 3.42 -8.32
C ALA A 15 -2.10 4.94 -8.30
N GLN A 16 -1.18 5.70 -8.87
CA GLN A 16 -1.32 7.14 -8.98
C GLN A 16 -2.54 7.53 -9.80
N ALA A 17 -2.76 6.83 -10.91
CA ALA A 17 -3.89 7.10 -11.78
C ALA A 17 -5.22 6.81 -11.08
N LEU A 18 -5.29 5.72 -10.34
CA LEU A 18 -6.52 5.30 -9.66
C LEU A 18 -6.83 6.15 -8.43
N THR A 19 -5.81 6.61 -7.73
CA THR A 19 -5.99 7.36 -6.47
C THR A 19 -5.95 8.87 -6.66
N GLY A 20 -5.37 9.33 -7.76
CA GLY A 20 -5.17 10.75 -7.99
C GLY A 20 -4.05 11.35 -7.15
N ILE A 21 -3.23 10.52 -6.51
CA ILE A 21 -2.13 11.00 -5.69
C ILE A 21 -0.91 11.25 -6.57
N PRO A 22 -0.41 12.50 -6.66
CA PRO A 22 0.69 12.84 -7.56
C PRO A 22 2.07 12.40 -7.06
N GLU A 23 2.23 12.23 -5.75
CA GLU A 23 3.53 11.91 -5.17
C GLU A 23 3.69 10.41 -4.95
N LYS A 24 4.81 9.85 -5.42
CA LYS A 24 5.08 8.43 -5.31
C LYS A 24 5.19 7.98 -3.85
N THR A 25 5.84 8.76 -3.00
CA THR A 25 5.98 8.44 -1.58
C THR A 25 4.61 8.36 -0.90
N ALA A 26 3.71 9.28 -1.23
CA ALA A 26 2.36 9.27 -0.68
C ALA A 26 1.59 8.03 -1.12
N VAL A 27 1.76 7.61 -2.39
CA VAL A 27 1.13 6.39 -2.91
C VAL A 27 1.61 5.17 -2.13
N VAL A 28 2.92 5.07 -1.88
CA VAL A 28 3.49 3.95 -1.13
C VAL A 28 2.92 3.91 0.29
N HIS A 29 2.86 5.05 0.97
CA HIS A 29 2.31 5.13 2.32
C HIS A 29 0.84 4.73 2.35
N GLU A 30 0.05 5.20 1.40
CA GLU A 30 -1.35 4.84 1.32
C GLU A 30 -1.54 3.35 1.03
N GLY A 31 -0.68 2.80 0.17
CA GLY A 31 -0.69 1.37 -0.11
C GLY A 31 -0.40 0.53 1.13
N LEU A 32 0.59 0.94 1.91
CA LEU A 32 0.94 0.24 3.15
C LEU A 32 -0.18 0.34 4.17
N ARG A 33 -0.82 1.50 4.31
CA ARG A 33 -1.96 1.66 5.20
C ARG A 33 -3.13 0.77 4.79
N ALA A 34 -3.41 0.72 3.51
CA ALA A 34 -4.47 -0.13 2.99
C ALA A 34 -4.18 -1.61 3.25
N LEU A 35 -2.92 -2.02 3.06
CA LEU A 35 -2.51 -3.39 3.32
C LEU A 35 -2.66 -3.75 4.80
N ILE A 36 -2.23 -2.86 5.69
CA ILE A 36 -2.36 -3.07 7.13
C ILE A 36 -3.82 -3.20 7.52
N ALA A 37 -4.67 -2.32 7.00
CA ALA A 37 -6.10 -2.34 7.30
C ALA A 37 -6.73 -3.64 6.83
N ARG A 38 -6.39 -4.09 5.62
CA ARG A 38 -6.92 -5.32 5.05
C ARG A 38 -6.51 -6.55 5.86
N GLU A 39 -5.24 -6.63 6.23
CA GLU A 39 -4.73 -7.79 6.97
C GLU A 39 -5.21 -7.79 8.41
N SER A 40 -5.37 -6.62 9.02
CA SER A 40 -5.96 -6.52 10.35
C SER A 40 -7.40 -7.00 10.36
N ALA A 41 -8.19 -6.61 9.35
CA ALA A 41 -9.56 -7.05 9.22
C ALA A 41 -9.65 -8.56 9.01
N ARG A 42 -8.74 -9.10 8.20
CA ARG A 42 -8.68 -10.54 7.95
C ARG A 42 -8.38 -11.32 9.22
N ARG A 43 -7.45 -10.80 10.05
CA ARG A 43 -7.12 -11.44 11.31
C ARG A 43 -8.29 -11.45 12.29
N LEU A 44 -9.00 -10.33 12.37
CA LEU A 44 -10.18 -10.23 13.22
C LEU A 44 -11.27 -11.19 12.77
N ALA A 45 -11.48 -11.32 11.47
CA ALA A 45 -12.45 -12.25 10.93
C ALA A 45 -12.08 -13.71 11.27
N ALA A 46 -10.79 -14.05 11.19
CA ALA A 46 -10.33 -15.39 11.53
C ALA A 46 -10.53 -15.71 13.01
N LEU A 47 -10.34 -14.72 13.89
CA LEU A 47 -10.52 -14.90 15.32
C LEU A 47 -12.00 -14.99 15.72
N ALA A 48 -12.87 -14.37 14.92
CA ALA A 48 -14.29 -14.32 15.21
C ALA A 48 -15.06 -15.58 14.77
N SER A 49 -14.45 -16.40 13.92
CA SER A 49 -15.11 -17.59 13.42
C SER A 49 -14.95 -18.79 14.32
#